data_b29976f0dc32611f4b43161ca888c225
#
_entry.id   b29976f0dc32611f4b43161ca888c225
#
_cell.length_a   1.000
_cell.length_b   1.000
_cell.length_c   1.000
_cell.angle_alpha   90.00
_cell.angle_beta   90.00
_cell.angle_gamma   90.00
#
_symmetry.space_group_name_H-M   'P 1'
#
loop_
_entity.id
_entity.type
_entity.pdbx_description
1 polymer ?
#
loop_
_entity_poly.entity_id
_entity_poly.type
_entity_poly.pdbx_seq_one_letter_code
_entity_poly.pdbx_strand_id
1 'polypeptide(L)'
;MNKTDYKDMWVFIERDGDSVLPVSLELCSETRKLCDASGEKLVAVIVGSISDGELQRVLDCGVDKVIHVTGTGYDSFNNDAYTNLFTVLCRKYRPTAVMVGGTINGRDFAPRFAARLGTGCTSDATELVWDPKTTDIEFVEPAVGGKMMAVITVPVARPQVGTIRPGTFKCVPCGARAHEVIEEHIDFPVADIRTEILDFRADDLDESLNIADADVIVCIGNAIKGADALPRYRRLAERLGGKLACTRPVFDRGVLPFKLVIGQSGAVVKPKLLLSFGVSGAVNHVTGFSDADVVVAVNTDPEAAIFNYCTYGIVGDMDEVCEAMLAKLGA
;
A
#
# COMPACT_ATOMS: atom_id res chain seq x y z
N MET A 1 -19.96 21.33 -12.06
CA MET A 1 -18.67 21.13 -12.73
C MET A 1 -18.96 20.34 -14.01
N ASN A 2 -18.48 20.77 -15.17
CA ASN A 2 -18.71 20.02 -16.41
C ASN A 2 -17.58 18.99 -16.59
N LYS A 3 -17.91 17.69 -16.66
CA LYS A 3 -16.93 16.61 -16.84
C LYS A 3 -16.09 16.78 -18.12
N THR A 4 -16.69 17.33 -19.18
CA THR A 4 -16.02 17.54 -20.47
C THR A 4 -14.89 18.57 -20.46
N ASP A 5 -14.75 19.34 -19.38
CA ASP A 5 -13.63 20.26 -19.19
C ASP A 5 -12.37 19.57 -18.66
N TYR A 6 -12.48 18.30 -18.32
CA TYR A 6 -11.42 17.46 -17.76
C TYR A 6 -11.04 16.38 -18.75
N LYS A 7 -9.74 16.11 -18.86
CA LYS A 7 -9.20 15.12 -19.80
C LYS A 7 -7.86 14.57 -19.31
N ASP A 8 -7.51 13.43 -19.79
CA ASP A 8 -6.28 12.70 -19.54
C ASP A 8 -6.27 12.10 -18.12
N MET A 9 -5.77 10.89 -18.00
CA MET A 9 -5.63 10.17 -16.74
C MET A 9 -4.19 10.21 -16.28
N TRP A 10 -3.99 10.60 -15.03
CA TRP A 10 -2.66 10.81 -14.47
C TRP A 10 -2.25 9.69 -13.55
N VAL A 11 -0.97 9.37 -13.60
CA VAL A 11 -0.29 8.50 -12.62
C VAL A 11 0.81 9.32 -11.95
N PHE A 12 0.78 9.39 -10.63
CA PHE A 12 1.90 9.92 -9.85
C PHE A 12 3.03 8.89 -9.83
N ILE A 13 4.19 9.29 -10.31
CA ILE A 13 5.39 8.46 -10.33
C ILE A 13 6.16 8.68 -9.03
N GLU A 14 5.92 7.79 -8.07
CA GLU A 14 6.61 7.82 -6.79
C GLU A 14 7.96 7.13 -6.92
N ARG A 15 8.95 7.68 -6.20
CA ARG A 15 10.34 7.22 -6.22
C ARG A 15 10.87 7.03 -4.80
N ASP A 16 11.83 6.14 -4.67
CA ASP A 16 12.69 6.00 -3.51
C ASP A 16 14.14 6.25 -3.97
N GLY A 17 14.70 7.39 -3.56
CA GLY A 17 15.93 7.90 -4.16
C GLY A 17 15.80 8.06 -5.68
N ASP A 18 16.70 7.41 -6.42
CA ASP A 18 16.72 7.47 -7.89
C ASP A 18 15.78 6.42 -8.55
N SER A 19 15.23 5.48 -7.80
CA SER A 19 14.44 4.38 -8.35
C SER A 19 12.96 4.66 -8.33
N VAL A 20 12.26 4.38 -9.44
CA VAL A 20 10.79 4.41 -9.51
C VAL A 20 10.23 3.22 -8.76
N LEU A 21 9.27 3.47 -7.87
CA LEU A 21 8.62 2.40 -7.12
C LEU A 21 7.81 1.49 -8.05
N PRO A 22 7.82 0.15 -7.83
CA PRO A 22 7.10 -0.81 -8.66
C PRO A 22 5.62 -0.46 -8.84
N VAL A 23 4.94 0.02 -7.79
CA VAL A 23 3.52 0.41 -7.85
C VAL A 23 3.25 1.49 -8.89
N SER A 24 4.18 2.41 -9.14
CA SER A 24 4.02 3.45 -10.16
C SER A 24 3.98 2.85 -11.58
N LEU A 25 4.81 1.84 -11.84
CA LEU A 25 4.83 1.12 -13.13
C LEU A 25 3.60 0.21 -13.29
N GLU A 26 3.16 -0.44 -12.22
CA GLU A 26 1.91 -1.19 -12.17
C GLU A 26 0.73 -0.29 -12.55
N LEU A 27 0.66 0.90 -11.96
CA LEU A 27 -0.38 1.89 -12.22
C LEU A 27 -0.34 2.44 -13.64
N CYS A 28 0.85 2.71 -14.20
CA CYS A 28 0.96 3.11 -15.60
C CYS A 28 0.38 2.03 -16.52
N SER A 29 0.72 0.76 -16.27
CA SER A 29 0.22 -0.36 -17.08
C SER A 29 -1.30 -0.55 -16.98
N GLU A 30 -1.88 -0.37 -15.78
CA GLU A 30 -3.32 -0.51 -15.61
C GLU A 30 -4.09 0.71 -16.15
N THR A 31 -3.60 1.93 -15.87
CA THR A 31 -4.19 3.16 -16.39
C THR A 31 -4.11 3.23 -17.91
N ARG A 32 -3.09 2.61 -18.54
CA ARG A 32 -3.01 2.49 -20.02
C ARG A 32 -4.24 1.79 -20.58
N LYS A 33 -4.71 0.71 -19.95
CA LYS A 33 -5.93 -0.01 -20.38
C LYS A 33 -7.18 0.87 -20.29
N LEU A 34 -7.29 1.65 -19.20
CA LEU A 34 -8.40 2.60 -19.04
C LEU A 34 -8.36 3.70 -20.12
N CYS A 35 -7.17 4.23 -20.42
CA CYS A 35 -6.99 5.22 -21.46
C CYS A 35 -7.30 4.66 -22.86
N ASP A 36 -6.90 3.42 -23.16
CA ASP A 36 -7.23 2.76 -24.43
C ASP A 36 -8.76 2.55 -24.55
N ALA A 37 -9.46 2.27 -23.45
CA ALA A 37 -10.91 2.11 -23.42
C ALA A 37 -11.69 3.44 -23.52
N SER A 38 -11.15 4.52 -22.95
CA SER A 38 -11.79 5.83 -22.89
C SER A 38 -11.42 6.75 -24.05
N GLY A 39 -10.29 6.50 -24.73
CA GLY A 39 -9.70 7.40 -25.72
C GLY A 39 -8.92 8.56 -25.10
N GLU A 40 -8.67 8.55 -23.79
CA GLU A 40 -7.87 9.55 -23.09
C GLU A 40 -6.37 9.22 -23.14
N LYS A 41 -5.54 10.20 -22.78
CA LYS A 41 -4.08 10.01 -22.70
C LYS A 41 -3.65 9.61 -21.31
N LEU A 42 -2.64 8.74 -21.25
CA LEU A 42 -1.92 8.41 -20.04
C LEU A 42 -0.83 9.45 -19.80
N VAL A 43 -0.87 10.11 -18.64
CA VAL A 43 0.09 11.13 -18.24
C VAL A 43 0.85 10.68 -17.00
N ALA A 44 2.15 10.59 -17.08
CA ALA A 44 3.04 10.38 -15.93
C ALA A 44 3.40 11.74 -15.30
N VAL A 45 3.16 11.90 -14.01
CA VAL A 45 3.58 13.10 -13.25
C VAL A 45 4.81 12.72 -12.43
N ILE A 46 5.95 13.31 -12.78
CA ILE A 46 7.26 13.08 -12.16
C ILE A 46 7.68 14.34 -11.42
N VAL A 47 8.09 14.20 -10.17
CA VAL A 47 8.51 15.32 -9.32
C VAL A 47 9.96 15.15 -8.91
N GLY A 48 10.79 16.16 -9.15
CA GLY A 48 12.24 16.13 -8.92
C GLY A 48 13.03 15.39 -10.00
N SER A 49 14.30 15.08 -9.74
CA SER A 49 15.19 14.45 -10.71
C SER A 49 14.81 12.99 -10.99
N ILE A 50 14.98 12.56 -12.22
CA ILE A 50 14.82 11.17 -12.64
C ILE A 50 15.95 10.81 -13.62
N SER A 51 16.51 9.61 -13.51
CA SER A 51 17.51 9.15 -14.48
C SER A 51 16.85 8.72 -15.80
N ASP A 52 17.60 8.79 -16.90
CA ASP A 52 17.12 8.38 -18.22
C ASP A 52 16.63 6.93 -18.23
N GLY A 53 17.30 6.04 -17.48
CA GLY A 53 16.93 4.64 -17.38
C GLY A 53 15.58 4.44 -16.68
N GLU A 54 15.31 5.15 -15.59
CA GLU A 54 14.04 5.09 -14.88
C GLU A 54 12.93 5.78 -15.68
N LEU A 55 13.22 6.91 -16.33
CA LEU A 55 12.27 7.54 -17.25
C LEU A 55 11.86 6.56 -18.39
N GLN A 56 12.84 5.85 -18.97
CA GLN A 56 12.57 4.87 -20.02
C GLN A 56 11.64 3.75 -19.52
N ARG A 57 11.83 3.26 -18.28
CA ARG A 57 10.93 2.26 -17.69
C ARG A 57 9.48 2.76 -17.58
N VAL A 58 9.30 4.04 -17.23
CA VAL A 58 7.96 4.67 -17.20
C VAL A 58 7.38 4.77 -18.62
N LEU A 59 8.17 5.22 -19.58
CA LEU A 59 7.75 5.35 -20.98
C LEU A 59 7.38 4.00 -21.61
N ASP A 60 8.08 2.94 -21.24
CA ASP A 60 7.80 1.57 -21.73
C ASP A 60 6.43 1.04 -21.30
N CYS A 61 5.79 1.67 -20.29
CA CYS A 61 4.40 1.40 -19.91
C CYS A 61 3.36 2.09 -20.81
N GLY A 62 3.79 2.71 -21.93
CA GLY A 62 2.91 3.32 -22.94
C GLY A 62 2.37 4.69 -22.54
N VAL A 63 3.18 5.49 -21.83
CA VAL A 63 2.87 6.87 -21.44
C VAL A 63 2.82 7.77 -22.69
N ASP A 64 1.75 8.57 -22.81
CA ASP A 64 1.57 9.52 -23.91
C ASP A 64 2.14 10.90 -23.58
N LYS A 65 2.19 11.26 -22.28
CA LYS A 65 2.75 12.55 -21.82
C LYS A 65 3.48 12.38 -20.50
N VAL A 66 4.51 13.16 -20.31
CA VAL A 66 5.20 13.31 -19.02
C VAL A 66 5.05 14.78 -18.58
N ILE A 67 4.56 15.01 -17.39
CA ILE A 67 4.68 16.30 -16.70
C ILE A 67 5.84 16.15 -15.72
N HIS A 68 6.97 16.72 -16.09
CA HIS A 68 8.17 16.68 -15.26
C HIS A 68 8.29 17.99 -14.49
N VAL A 69 8.21 17.88 -13.18
CA VAL A 69 8.23 19.05 -12.28
C VAL A 69 9.57 19.16 -11.60
N THR A 70 10.18 20.32 -11.78
CA THR A 70 11.40 20.72 -11.08
C THR A 70 11.15 21.93 -10.20
N GLY A 71 12.02 22.15 -9.23
CA GLY A 71 11.92 23.27 -8.30
C GLY A 71 12.62 22.95 -6.98
N THR A 72 12.58 23.88 -6.04
CA THR A 72 13.17 23.71 -4.72
C THR A 72 12.22 22.97 -3.78
N GLY A 73 12.76 22.06 -2.94
CA GLY A 73 11.99 21.36 -1.90
C GLY A 73 11.38 20.04 -2.34
N TYR A 74 11.84 19.46 -3.47
CA TYR A 74 11.36 18.15 -3.97
C TYR A 74 12.41 17.04 -3.86
N ASP A 75 13.53 17.27 -3.18
CA ASP A 75 14.59 16.28 -2.99
C ASP A 75 14.12 15.09 -2.14
N SER A 76 13.14 15.34 -1.28
CA SER A 76 12.46 14.34 -0.48
C SER A 76 10.97 14.62 -0.43
N PHE A 77 10.19 13.59 -0.13
CA PHE A 77 8.73 13.74 -0.01
C PHE A 77 8.38 14.67 1.15
N ASN A 78 7.63 15.74 0.85
CA ASN A 78 7.01 16.61 1.84
C ASN A 78 5.53 16.77 1.50
N ASN A 79 4.66 16.37 2.42
CA ASN A 79 3.21 16.36 2.18
C ASN A 79 2.66 17.75 1.81
N ASP A 80 3.12 18.82 2.48
CA ASP A 80 2.64 20.18 2.16
C ASP A 80 3.05 20.60 0.74
N ALA A 81 4.31 20.35 0.36
CA ALA A 81 4.84 20.69 -0.97
C ALA A 81 4.10 19.90 -2.06
N TYR A 82 3.99 18.59 -1.93
CA TYR A 82 3.32 17.73 -2.91
C TYR A 82 1.82 18.01 -3.01
N THR A 83 1.15 18.26 -1.88
CA THR A 83 -0.27 18.66 -1.88
C THR A 83 -0.49 20.00 -2.59
N ASN A 84 0.38 20.98 -2.35
CA ASN A 84 0.33 22.28 -3.03
C ASN A 84 0.55 22.11 -4.53
N LEU A 85 1.58 21.34 -4.90
CA LEU A 85 1.93 21.05 -6.29
C LEU A 85 0.77 20.40 -7.05
N PHE A 86 0.25 19.27 -6.56
CA PHE A 86 -0.84 18.57 -7.24
C PHE A 86 -2.11 19.41 -7.32
N THR A 87 -2.38 20.25 -6.31
CA THR A 87 -3.50 21.20 -6.35
C THR A 87 -3.35 22.21 -7.50
N VAL A 88 -2.13 22.77 -7.69
CA VAL A 88 -1.83 23.72 -8.77
C VAL A 88 -1.91 23.04 -10.14
N LEU A 89 -1.25 21.88 -10.30
CA LEU A 89 -1.24 21.13 -11.55
C LEU A 89 -2.65 20.69 -11.97
N CYS A 90 -3.45 20.14 -11.05
CA CYS A 90 -4.82 19.71 -11.34
C CYS A 90 -5.74 20.88 -11.73
N ARG A 91 -5.54 22.05 -11.14
CA ARG A 91 -6.29 23.25 -11.56
C ARG A 91 -5.88 23.75 -12.95
N LYS A 92 -4.58 23.65 -13.29
CA LYS A 92 -4.03 24.07 -14.57
C LYS A 92 -4.45 23.15 -15.71
N TYR A 93 -4.26 21.84 -15.53
CA TYR A 93 -4.40 20.83 -16.58
C TYR A 93 -5.74 20.10 -16.59
N ARG A 94 -6.46 20.10 -15.47
CA ARG A 94 -7.79 19.50 -15.30
C ARG A 94 -7.83 18.03 -15.72
N PRO A 95 -7.09 17.15 -15.04
CA PRO A 95 -7.14 15.71 -15.36
C PRO A 95 -8.50 15.11 -15.03
N THR A 96 -8.94 14.10 -15.79
CA THR A 96 -10.12 13.28 -15.48
C THR A 96 -9.93 12.51 -14.18
N ALA A 97 -8.75 11.92 -14.02
CA ALA A 97 -8.42 11.14 -12.83
C ALA A 97 -6.94 11.26 -12.47
N VAL A 98 -6.62 11.00 -11.18
CA VAL A 98 -5.26 10.92 -10.65
C VAL A 98 -5.11 9.63 -9.85
N MET A 99 -4.25 8.73 -10.34
CA MET A 99 -3.90 7.47 -9.68
C MET A 99 -2.63 7.65 -8.87
N VAL A 100 -2.65 7.18 -7.63
CA VAL A 100 -1.54 7.28 -6.69
C VAL A 100 -1.28 5.90 -6.08
N GLY A 101 -0.03 5.51 -5.91
CA GLY A 101 0.29 4.28 -5.18
C GLY A 101 -0.19 4.36 -3.72
N GLY A 102 -0.79 3.30 -3.20
CA GLY A 102 -1.23 3.20 -1.80
C GLY A 102 -0.07 2.98 -0.82
N THR A 103 1.05 3.66 -1.05
CA THR A 103 2.23 3.73 -0.18
C THR A 103 1.95 4.59 1.04
N ILE A 104 2.89 4.66 1.97
CA ILE A 104 2.80 5.57 3.13
C ILE A 104 2.63 7.02 2.65
N ASN A 105 3.46 7.45 1.69
CA ASN A 105 3.40 8.80 1.14
C ASN A 105 2.12 9.05 0.36
N GLY A 106 1.73 8.10 -0.49
CA GLY A 106 0.54 8.24 -1.32
C GLY A 106 -0.75 8.34 -0.51
N ARG A 107 -0.87 7.53 0.55
CA ARG A 107 -2.00 7.59 1.49
C ARG A 107 -2.03 8.88 2.31
N ASP A 108 -0.88 9.51 2.52
CA ASP A 108 -0.79 10.77 3.25
C ASP A 108 -1.22 11.96 2.38
N PHE A 109 -0.74 12.07 1.13
CA PHE A 109 -0.99 13.28 0.36
C PHE A 109 -2.23 13.20 -0.57
N ALA A 110 -2.59 12.02 -1.11
CA ALA A 110 -3.68 11.90 -2.08
C ALA A 110 -5.03 12.43 -1.53
N PRO A 111 -5.49 12.02 -0.35
CA PRO A 111 -6.75 12.54 0.20
C PRO A 111 -6.68 14.03 0.51
N ARG A 112 -5.48 14.55 0.78
CA ARG A 112 -5.27 15.93 1.15
C ARG A 112 -5.40 16.88 -0.04
N PHE A 113 -4.80 16.58 -1.18
CA PHE A 113 -5.01 17.40 -2.38
C PHE A 113 -6.41 17.20 -2.96
N ALA A 114 -7.00 16.00 -2.86
CA ALA A 114 -8.39 15.76 -3.24
C ALA A 114 -9.36 16.66 -2.46
N ALA A 115 -9.19 16.73 -1.14
CA ALA A 115 -9.98 17.64 -0.30
C ALA A 115 -9.83 19.11 -0.68
N ARG A 116 -8.60 19.56 -1.03
CA ARG A 116 -8.37 20.93 -1.51
C ARG A 116 -9.04 21.24 -2.87
N LEU A 117 -9.20 20.23 -3.69
CA LEU A 117 -9.90 20.33 -4.97
C LEU A 117 -11.43 20.19 -4.84
N GLY A 118 -11.91 19.80 -3.66
CA GLY A 118 -13.34 19.55 -3.41
C GLY A 118 -13.83 18.27 -4.08
N THR A 119 -12.96 17.27 -4.22
CA THR A 119 -13.28 15.95 -4.77
C THR A 119 -13.10 14.83 -3.74
N GLY A 120 -13.60 13.63 -4.07
CA GLY A 120 -13.38 12.44 -3.28
C GLY A 120 -12.04 11.76 -3.56
N CYS A 121 -11.56 10.97 -2.60
CA CYS A 121 -10.41 10.08 -2.76
C CYS A 121 -10.80 8.68 -2.31
N THR A 122 -10.74 7.70 -3.22
CA THR A 122 -10.90 6.28 -2.88
C THR A 122 -9.58 5.74 -2.34
N SER A 123 -9.65 4.92 -1.29
CA SER A 123 -8.44 4.39 -0.64
C SER A 123 -8.28 2.91 -0.93
N ASP A 124 -7.03 2.47 -1.19
CA ASP A 124 -6.63 1.05 -1.27
C ASP A 124 -7.44 0.22 -2.29
N ALA A 125 -7.82 0.82 -3.42
CA ALA A 125 -8.48 0.10 -4.50
C ALA A 125 -7.62 -1.08 -5.00
N THR A 126 -8.29 -2.16 -5.40
CA THR A 126 -7.66 -3.39 -5.92
C THR A 126 -8.08 -3.70 -7.35
N GLU A 127 -9.05 -2.96 -7.89
CA GLU A 127 -9.47 -3.06 -9.29
C GLU A 127 -9.93 -1.69 -9.79
N LEU A 128 -9.73 -1.41 -11.07
CA LEU A 128 -10.13 -0.18 -11.74
C LEU A 128 -10.94 -0.55 -12.99
N VAL A 129 -12.15 -0.02 -13.10
CA VAL A 129 -13.04 -0.31 -14.24
C VAL A 129 -13.49 0.99 -14.88
N TRP A 130 -13.38 1.09 -16.20
CA TRP A 130 -13.95 2.20 -16.95
C TRP A 130 -15.42 1.94 -17.29
N ASP A 131 -16.32 2.81 -16.86
CA ASP A 131 -17.72 2.77 -17.30
C ASP A 131 -17.95 3.74 -18.48
N PRO A 132 -18.17 3.26 -19.71
CA PRO A 132 -18.39 4.11 -20.86
C PRO A 132 -19.71 4.87 -20.83
N LYS A 133 -20.67 4.48 -19.98
CA LYS A 133 -21.99 5.14 -19.89
C LYS A 133 -21.90 6.41 -19.04
N THR A 134 -21.21 6.34 -17.93
CA THR A 134 -21.05 7.47 -17.01
C THR A 134 -19.77 8.27 -17.27
N THR A 135 -18.82 7.72 -18.03
CA THR A 135 -17.45 8.22 -18.22
C THR A 135 -16.73 8.41 -16.88
N ASP A 136 -16.95 7.48 -15.98
CA ASP A 136 -16.31 7.43 -14.67
C ASP A 136 -15.41 6.19 -14.56
N ILE A 137 -14.43 6.31 -13.67
CA ILE A 137 -13.67 5.14 -13.20
C ILE A 137 -14.37 4.63 -11.95
N GLU A 138 -14.68 3.36 -11.95
CA GLU A 138 -15.13 2.61 -10.79
C GLU A 138 -13.89 2.06 -10.08
N PHE A 139 -13.71 2.47 -8.83
CA PHE A 139 -12.67 1.96 -7.96
C PHE A 139 -13.26 0.84 -7.13
N VAL A 140 -12.71 -0.35 -7.23
CA VAL A 140 -13.20 -1.50 -6.47
C VAL A 140 -12.26 -1.80 -5.33
N GLU A 141 -12.78 -1.90 -4.12
CA GLU A 141 -11.99 -2.19 -2.92
C GLU A 141 -12.61 -3.30 -2.07
N PRO A 142 -11.81 -4.14 -1.41
CA PRO A 142 -12.31 -5.12 -0.46
C PRO A 142 -12.90 -4.42 0.77
N ALA A 143 -14.16 -4.69 1.06
CA ALA A 143 -14.86 -4.18 2.23
C ALA A 143 -15.20 -5.32 3.20
N VAL A 144 -15.47 -4.96 4.47
CA VAL A 144 -15.92 -5.91 5.52
C VAL A 144 -15.01 -7.15 5.59
N GLY A 145 -13.69 -6.93 5.66
CA GLY A 145 -12.71 -8.02 5.78
C GLY A 145 -12.61 -8.90 4.54
N GLY A 146 -12.81 -8.33 3.35
CA GLY A 146 -12.72 -9.06 2.09
C GLY A 146 -13.95 -9.89 1.74
N LYS A 147 -15.00 -9.86 2.55
CA LYS A 147 -16.25 -10.60 2.29
C LYS A 147 -17.15 -9.92 1.25
N MET A 148 -16.92 -8.67 0.98
CA MET A 148 -17.65 -7.86 0.00
C MET A 148 -16.66 -7.02 -0.79
N MET A 149 -17.00 -6.71 -2.04
CA MET A 149 -16.30 -5.72 -2.85
C MET A 149 -17.17 -4.47 -2.94
N ALA A 150 -16.62 -3.34 -2.53
CA ALA A 150 -17.27 -2.04 -2.68
C ALA A 150 -16.85 -1.43 -4.01
N VAL A 151 -17.82 -0.95 -4.79
CA VAL A 151 -17.59 -0.19 -6.02
C VAL A 151 -17.82 1.27 -5.69
N ILE A 152 -16.77 2.08 -5.80
CA ILE A 152 -16.78 3.49 -5.42
C ILE A 152 -16.60 4.35 -6.65
N THR A 153 -17.46 5.33 -6.82
CA THR A 153 -17.40 6.30 -7.91
C THR A 153 -17.42 7.73 -7.38
N VAL A 154 -16.88 8.65 -8.17
CA VAL A 154 -16.97 10.10 -7.90
C VAL A 154 -17.73 10.76 -9.06
N PRO A 155 -19.09 10.70 -9.06
CA PRO A 155 -19.88 11.01 -10.26
C PRO A 155 -19.96 12.49 -10.61
N VAL A 156 -19.68 13.39 -9.68
CA VAL A 156 -19.89 14.84 -9.86
C VAL A 156 -18.59 15.62 -9.90
N ALA A 157 -17.67 15.32 -9.00
CA ALA A 157 -16.41 16.05 -8.84
C ALA A 157 -15.28 15.50 -9.72
N ARG A 158 -14.30 16.34 -10.05
CA ARG A 158 -13.09 15.99 -10.79
C ARG A 158 -11.88 16.70 -10.18
N PRO A 159 -10.69 16.10 -10.31
CA PRO A 159 -10.44 14.74 -10.82
C PRO A 159 -11.03 13.65 -9.91
N GLN A 160 -11.24 12.44 -10.46
CA GLN A 160 -11.40 11.26 -9.62
C GLN A 160 -10.03 10.90 -9.05
N VAL A 161 -9.90 10.79 -7.74
CA VAL A 161 -8.63 10.47 -7.10
C VAL A 161 -8.75 9.12 -6.41
N GLY A 162 -7.75 8.27 -6.60
CA GLY A 162 -7.68 6.98 -5.91
C GLY A 162 -6.26 6.58 -5.55
N THR A 163 -6.11 5.98 -4.37
CA THR A 163 -4.90 5.25 -4.02
C THR A 163 -5.11 3.76 -4.28
N ILE A 164 -4.13 3.11 -4.87
CA ILE A 164 -4.18 1.72 -5.29
C ILE A 164 -3.15 0.91 -4.50
N ARG A 165 -3.57 -0.22 -3.98
CA ARG A 165 -2.73 -1.10 -3.18
C ARG A 165 -1.53 -1.59 -3.99
N PRO A 166 -0.28 -1.44 -3.50
CA PRO A 166 0.91 -1.98 -4.16
C PRO A 166 0.81 -3.50 -4.34
N GLY A 167 1.35 -4.00 -5.46
CA GLY A 167 1.34 -5.43 -5.80
C GLY A 167 -0.01 -5.97 -6.28
N THR A 168 -0.99 -5.09 -6.51
CA THR A 168 -2.31 -5.49 -7.03
C THR A 168 -2.27 -5.77 -8.52
N PHE A 169 -1.59 -4.92 -9.27
CA PHE A 169 -1.47 -5.04 -10.72
C PHE A 169 -0.09 -5.55 -11.13
N LYS A 170 -0.01 -6.07 -12.34
CA LYS A 170 1.28 -6.45 -12.94
C LYS A 170 1.76 -5.32 -13.83
N CYS A 171 3.01 -4.95 -13.69
CA CYS A 171 3.68 -4.12 -14.67
C CYS A 171 3.83 -4.93 -15.98
N VAL A 172 3.20 -4.47 -17.03
CA VAL A 172 3.26 -5.10 -18.38
C VAL A 172 3.72 -4.02 -19.36
N PRO A 173 5.03 -3.92 -19.63
CA PRO A 173 5.53 -3.00 -20.64
C PRO A 173 4.91 -3.29 -22.02
N CYS A 174 4.44 -2.24 -22.67
CA CYS A 174 3.87 -2.33 -24.02
C CYS A 174 4.73 -1.61 -25.08
N GLY A 175 5.90 -1.14 -24.67
CA GLY A 175 6.83 -0.34 -25.47
C GLY A 175 6.52 1.16 -25.42
N ALA A 176 7.56 1.96 -25.52
CA ALA A 176 7.44 3.43 -25.55
C ALA A 176 6.64 3.87 -26.79
N ARG A 177 5.72 4.80 -26.58
CA ARG A 177 4.94 5.46 -27.63
C ARG A 177 5.53 6.84 -27.93
N ALA A 178 5.09 7.46 -29.03
CA ALA A 178 5.36 8.88 -29.23
C ALA A 178 4.77 9.66 -28.06
N HIS A 179 5.60 10.39 -27.33
CA HIS A 179 5.23 11.07 -26.10
C HIS A 179 5.64 12.54 -26.15
N GLU A 180 4.97 13.33 -25.32
CA GLU A 180 5.25 14.75 -25.08
C GLU A 180 5.83 14.89 -23.67
N VAL A 181 6.89 15.66 -23.52
CA VAL A 181 7.43 16.03 -22.21
C VAL A 181 7.12 17.50 -21.96
N ILE A 182 6.45 17.79 -20.86
CA ILE A 182 6.12 19.13 -20.40
C ILE A 182 6.95 19.39 -19.15
N GLU A 183 7.89 20.33 -19.27
CA GLU A 183 8.70 20.77 -18.15
C GLU A 183 7.95 21.86 -17.37
N GLU A 184 7.75 21.63 -16.09
CA GLU A 184 7.17 22.58 -15.14
C GLU A 184 8.21 22.96 -14.10
N HIS A 185 8.46 24.25 -13.92
CA HIS A 185 9.29 24.73 -12.83
C HIS A 185 8.40 25.43 -11.81
N ILE A 186 8.24 24.83 -10.62
CA ILE A 186 7.34 25.31 -9.58
C ILE A 186 8.07 25.35 -8.25
N ASP A 187 8.24 26.53 -7.70
CA ASP A 187 8.75 26.76 -6.35
C ASP A 187 7.62 27.18 -5.43
N PHE A 188 7.61 26.70 -4.21
CA PHE A 188 6.69 27.16 -3.17
C PHE A 188 7.43 28.03 -2.15
N PRO A 189 6.79 29.12 -1.67
CA PRO A 189 7.31 29.86 -0.54
C PRO A 189 7.47 28.96 0.68
N VAL A 190 8.57 29.12 1.41
CA VAL A 190 8.86 28.33 2.65
C VAL A 190 7.70 28.44 3.64
N ALA A 191 6.98 29.58 3.67
CA ALA A 191 5.82 29.79 4.53
C ALA A 191 4.65 28.85 4.23
N ASP A 192 4.56 28.28 3.03
CA ASP A 192 3.51 27.33 2.64
C ASP A 192 3.84 25.88 3.02
N ILE A 193 5.07 25.64 3.50
CA ILE A 193 5.55 24.35 3.97
C ILE A 193 5.68 24.42 5.50
N ARG A 194 4.80 23.74 6.21
CA ARG A 194 4.68 23.80 7.67
C ARG A 194 5.54 22.78 8.40
N THR A 195 6.12 21.84 7.64
CA THR A 195 6.95 20.76 8.16
C THR A 195 8.35 20.83 7.57
N GLU A 196 9.36 20.62 8.39
CA GLU A 196 10.77 20.54 8.00
C GLU A 196 11.27 19.12 8.28
N ILE A 197 11.98 18.55 7.31
CA ILE A 197 12.66 17.26 7.49
C ILE A 197 13.98 17.54 8.18
N LEU A 198 14.09 17.19 9.46
CA LEU A 198 15.28 17.44 10.26
C LEU A 198 16.36 16.36 10.05
N ASP A 199 15.95 15.12 9.79
CA ASP A 199 16.86 13.99 9.63
C ASP A 199 16.16 12.89 8.83
N PHE A 200 16.91 12.17 8.01
CA PHE A 200 16.46 10.96 7.33
C PHE A 200 17.36 9.80 7.78
N ARG A 201 16.79 8.89 8.50
CA ARG A 201 17.48 7.65 8.90
C ARG A 201 16.88 6.52 8.07
N ALA A 202 17.70 6.00 7.16
CA ALA A 202 17.37 4.71 6.57
C ALA A 202 17.24 3.72 7.74
N ASP A 203 16.10 3.05 7.80
CA ASP A 203 15.97 1.91 8.71
C ASP A 203 17.09 0.94 8.37
N ASP A 204 17.94 0.60 9.35
CA ASP A 204 18.85 -0.52 9.22
C ASP A 204 18.00 -1.71 8.80
N LEU A 205 18.18 -2.13 7.54
CA LEU A 205 17.47 -3.27 6.97
C LEU A 205 17.96 -4.53 7.69
N ASP A 206 17.50 -4.70 8.92
CA ASP A 206 17.57 -6.00 9.54
C ASP A 206 16.61 -6.92 8.75
N GLU A 207 17.15 -7.60 7.74
CA GLU A 207 16.41 -8.55 6.89
C GLU A 207 15.69 -9.62 7.73
N SER A 208 16.16 -9.85 8.98
CA SER A 208 15.49 -10.75 9.92
C SER A 208 14.09 -10.26 10.28
N LEU A 209 13.82 -8.95 10.17
CA LEU A 209 12.52 -8.33 10.44
C LEU A 209 11.60 -8.27 9.22
N ASN A 210 12.07 -8.61 8.01
CA ASN A 210 11.20 -8.72 6.84
C ASN A 210 10.38 -10.00 6.93
N ILE A 211 9.08 -9.88 7.19
CA ILE A 211 8.13 -11.00 7.31
C ILE A 211 7.32 -11.24 6.03
N ALA A 212 7.39 -10.33 5.05
CA ALA A 212 6.53 -10.36 3.88
C ALA A 212 6.71 -11.64 3.03
N ASP A 213 7.96 -12.10 2.90
CA ASP A 213 8.33 -13.25 2.07
C ASP A 213 8.57 -14.54 2.87
N ALA A 214 8.17 -14.58 4.15
CA ALA A 214 8.41 -15.72 5.01
C ALA A 214 7.46 -16.88 4.71
N ASP A 215 7.99 -18.06 4.42
CA ASP A 215 7.20 -19.28 4.20
C ASP A 215 6.49 -19.77 5.48
N VAL A 216 7.08 -19.53 6.65
CA VAL A 216 6.51 -19.89 7.95
C VAL A 216 6.52 -18.69 8.88
N ILE A 217 5.40 -18.42 9.51
CA ILE A 217 5.24 -17.31 10.46
C ILE A 217 4.65 -17.80 11.77
N VAL A 218 5.28 -17.41 12.88
CA VAL A 218 4.72 -17.54 14.24
C VAL A 218 4.21 -16.16 14.66
N CYS A 219 2.89 -15.97 14.66
CA CYS A 219 2.25 -14.71 14.99
C CYS A 219 1.72 -14.69 16.42
N ILE A 220 2.03 -13.65 17.17
CA ILE A 220 1.62 -13.48 18.57
C ILE A 220 0.56 -12.41 18.69
N GLY A 221 -0.53 -12.75 19.38
CA GLY A 221 -1.62 -11.85 19.71
C GLY A 221 -1.48 -11.17 21.07
N ASN A 222 -2.48 -10.37 21.40
CA ASN A 222 -2.52 -9.56 22.62
C ASN A 222 -2.55 -10.37 23.93
N ALA A 223 -2.82 -11.68 23.87
CA ALA A 223 -2.80 -12.56 25.03
C ALA A 223 -1.39 -12.80 25.61
N ILE A 224 -0.31 -12.41 24.91
CA ILE A 224 1.04 -12.50 25.42
C ILE A 224 1.20 -11.68 26.71
N LYS A 225 1.78 -12.30 27.74
CA LYS A 225 1.94 -11.68 29.07
C LYS A 225 2.98 -10.54 29.08
N GLY A 226 3.98 -10.59 28.21
CA GLY A 226 5.03 -9.58 28.14
C GLY A 226 6.21 -10.03 27.28
N ALA A 227 7.26 -9.20 27.23
CA ALA A 227 8.47 -9.49 26.46
C ALA A 227 9.21 -10.76 26.95
N ASP A 228 9.10 -11.08 28.23
CA ASP A 228 9.74 -12.26 28.82
C ASP A 228 9.21 -13.59 28.25
N ALA A 229 8.01 -13.58 27.67
CA ALA A 229 7.43 -14.76 27.03
C ALA A 229 7.92 -14.95 25.58
N LEU A 230 8.52 -13.92 24.94
CA LEU A 230 8.95 -13.96 23.55
C LEU A 230 9.98 -15.05 23.20
N PRO A 231 10.97 -15.37 24.04
CA PRO A 231 12.03 -16.32 23.67
C PRO A 231 11.51 -17.68 23.22
N ARG A 232 10.42 -18.20 23.81
CA ARG A 232 9.84 -19.50 23.40
C ARG A 232 9.25 -19.44 22.00
N TYR A 233 8.59 -18.36 21.65
CA TYR A 233 7.98 -18.19 20.31
C TYR A 233 9.05 -17.92 19.24
N ARG A 234 10.11 -17.18 19.58
CA ARG A 234 11.29 -17.03 18.69
C ARG A 234 11.91 -18.38 18.39
N ARG A 235 12.17 -19.18 19.45
CA ARG A 235 12.72 -20.52 19.31
C ARG A 235 11.82 -21.43 18.46
N LEU A 236 10.49 -21.32 18.60
CA LEU A 236 9.55 -22.06 17.76
C LEU A 236 9.65 -21.62 16.30
N ALA A 237 9.68 -20.32 16.03
CA ALA A 237 9.84 -19.78 14.68
C ALA A 237 11.16 -20.26 14.05
N GLU A 238 12.27 -20.16 14.76
CA GLU A 238 13.61 -20.61 14.32
C GLU A 238 13.63 -22.12 14.02
N ARG A 239 13.02 -22.93 14.89
CA ARG A 239 12.96 -24.40 14.67
C ARG A 239 12.15 -24.78 13.44
N LEU A 240 11.18 -23.97 13.07
CA LEU A 240 10.36 -24.16 11.87
C LEU A 240 10.95 -23.48 10.63
N GLY A 241 12.12 -22.84 10.75
CA GLY A 241 12.72 -22.07 9.66
C GLY A 241 11.91 -20.84 9.27
N GLY A 242 11.12 -20.31 10.22
CA GLY A 242 10.20 -19.21 10.01
C GLY A 242 10.57 -17.94 10.76
N LYS A 243 9.67 -16.98 10.74
CA LYS A 243 9.83 -15.66 11.37
C LYS A 243 8.76 -15.40 12.43
N LEU A 244 9.12 -14.57 13.42
CA LEU A 244 8.19 -14.09 14.43
C LEU A 244 7.45 -12.87 13.88
N ALA A 245 6.14 -12.82 14.14
CA ALA A 245 5.29 -11.68 13.83
C ALA A 245 4.32 -11.39 14.98
N CYS A 246 3.57 -10.30 14.87
CA CYS A 246 2.61 -9.94 15.89
C CYS A 246 1.38 -9.23 15.34
N THR A 247 0.36 -9.11 16.20
CA THR A 247 -0.79 -8.23 15.97
C THR A 247 -0.50 -6.80 16.42
N ARG A 248 -1.23 -5.82 15.93
CA ARG A 248 -1.09 -4.40 16.25
C ARG A 248 -1.09 -4.11 17.77
N PRO A 249 -1.96 -4.70 18.61
CA PRO A 249 -1.93 -4.45 20.06
C PRO A 249 -0.63 -4.86 20.76
N VAL A 250 0.11 -5.82 20.22
CA VAL A 250 1.43 -6.22 20.75
C VAL A 250 2.48 -5.13 20.50
N PHE A 251 2.44 -4.51 19.32
CA PHE A 251 3.27 -3.35 19.01
C PHE A 251 2.88 -2.14 19.87
N ASP A 252 1.60 -1.83 19.99
CA ASP A 252 1.11 -0.67 20.76
C ASP A 252 1.52 -0.75 22.24
N ARG A 253 1.76 -1.96 22.76
CA ARG A 253 2.33 -2.21 24.10
C ARG A 253 3.86 -2.15 24.14
N GLY A 254 4.54 -1.89 23.02
CA GLY A 254 6.00 -1.80 22.94
C GLY A 254 6.72 -3.16 23.08
N VAL A 255 6.03 -4.28 22.89
CA VAL A 255 6.60 -5.63 23.03
C VAL A 255 7.40 -6.06 21.80
N LEU A 256 6.92 -5.72 20.59
CA LEU A 256 7.58 -6.00 19.32
C LEU A 256 7.52 -4.78 18.41
N PRO A 257 8.48 -4.61 17.47
CA PRO A 257 8.51 -3.47 16.57
C PRO A 257 7.41 -3.54 15.51
N PHE A 258 7.04 -2.38 14.95
CA PHE A 258 5.98 -2.25 13.94
C PHE A 258 6.23 -3.09 12.68
N LYS A 259 7.47 -3.28 12.26
CA LYS A 259 7.85 -4.11 11.11
C LYS A 259 7.36 -5.55 11.18
N LEU A 260 7.09 -6.06 12.39
CA LEU A 260 6.56 -7.41 12.63
C LEU A 260 5.03 -7.46 12.73
N VAL A 261 4.34 -6.33 12.55
CA VAL A 261 2.87 -6.29 12.61
C VAL A 261 2.28 -6.82 11.32
N ILE A 262 1.38 -7.82 11.43
CA ILE A 262 0.55 -8.31 10.33
C ILE A 262 -0.82 -7.64 10.38
N GLY A 263 -1.31 -7.16 9.24
CA GLY A 263 -2.66 -6.59 9.13
C GLY A 263 -2.76 -5.45 8.13
N GLN A 264 -3.92 -4.86 8.05
CA GLN A 264 -4.24 -3.76 7.14
C GLN A 264 -3.28 -2.55 7.26
N SER A 265 -2.80 -2.26 8.47
CA SER A 265 -1.85 -1.18 8.73
C SER A 265 -0.39 -1.65 8.81
N GLY A 266 -0.14 -2.94 8.75
CA GLY A 266 1.18 -3.57 8.82
C GLY A 266 1.55 -4.30 7.51
N ALA A 267 2.33 -5.37 7.64
CA ALA A 267 2.68 -6.21 6.51
C ALA A 267 1.50 -7.10 6.08
N VAL A 268 1.35 -7.28 4.77
CA VAL A 268 0.54 -8.34 4.18
C VAL A 268 1.47 -9.50 3.85
N VAL A 269 1.11 -10.70 4.31
CA VAL A 269 1.95 -11.90 4.21
C VAL A 269 1.19 -13.04 3.55
N LYS A 270 1.90 -13.93 2.87
CA LYS A 270 1.36 -15.12 2.19
C LYS A 270 2.17 -16.38 2.56
N PRO A 271 2.24 -16.72 3.86
CA PRO A 271 3.04 -17.87 4.28
C PRO A 271 2.36 -19.19 3.91
N LYS A 272 3.17 -20.23 3.71
CA LYS A 272 2.69 -21.61 3.62
C LYS A 272 2.12 -22.10 4.95
N LEU A 273 2.65 -21.58 6.07
CA LEU A 273 2.18 -21.91 7.42
C LEU A 273 2.18 -20.67 8.32
N LEU A 274 1.00 -20.32 8.85
CA LEU A 274 0.84 -19.33 9.90
C LEU A 274 0.41 -20.01 11.20
N LEU A 275 1.24 -19.91 12.23
CA LEU A 275 0.87 -20.30 13.60
C LEU A 275 0.45 -19.05 14.38
N SER A 276 -0.82 -18.98 14.77
CA SER A 276 -1.41 -17.79 15.40
C SER A 276 -1.72 -18.09 16.86
N PHE A 277 -0.96 -17.47 17.78
CA PHE A 277 -1.05 -17.69 19.22
C PHE A 277 -1.70 -16.52 19.94
N GLY A 278 -2.82 -16.76 20.62
CA GLY A 278 -3.51 -15.75 21.44
C GLY A 278 -4.03 -14.55 20.66
N VAL A 279 -4.40 -14.77 19.40
CA VAL A 279 -4.97 -13.78 18.48
C VAL A 279 -6.49 -13.86 18.52
N SER A 280 -7.16 -12.72 18.59
CA SER A 280 -8.63 -12.66 18.63
C SER A 280 -9.30 -12.84 17.25
N GLY A 281 -8.59 -12.53 16.16
CA GLY A 281 -9.16 -12.60 14.81
C GLY A 281 -9.88 -11.33 14.36
N ALA A 282 -9.44 -10.15 14.84
CA ALA A 282 -9.95 -8.88 14.34
C ALA A 282 -9.75 -8.76 12.81
N VAL A 283 -10.75 -8.22 12.11
CA VAL A 283 -10.78 -8.12 10.64
C VAL A 283 -9.51 -7.44 10.09
N ASN A 284 -9.06 -6.35 10.72
CA ASN A 284 -7.87 -5.62 10.30
C ASN A 284 -6.58 -6.46 10.36
N HIS A 285 -6.53 -7.46 11.21
CA HIS A 285 -5.40 -8.40 11.29
C HIS A 285 -5.54 -9.51 10.25
N VAL A 286 -6.75 -10.07 10.12
CA VAL A 286 -7.04 -11.18 9.20
C VAL A 286 -6.77 -10.81 7.74
N THR A 287 -7.08 -9.58 7.33
CA THR A 287 -6.79 -9.09 5.97
C THR A 287 -5.29 -9.13 5.62
N GLY A 288 -4.41 -9.13 6.63
CA GLY A 288 -2.97 -9.20 6.42
C GLY A 288 -2.44 -10.61 6.12
N PHE A 289 -3.24 -11.67 6.29
CA PHE A 289 -2.83 -13.06 6.02
C PHE A 289 -3.90 -13.89 5.30
N SER A 290 -4.86 -13.26 4.67
CA SER A 290 -5.99 -13.94 4.00
C SER A 290 -5.55 -14.97 2.96
N ASP A 291 -4.36 -14.82 2.39
CA ASP A 291 -3.77 -15.69 1.36
C ASP A 291 -2.78 -16.72 1.93
N ALA A 292 -2.76 -16.94 3.25
CA ALA A 292 -1.95 -17.99 3.86
C ALA A 292 -2.49 -19.38 3.50
N ASP A 293 -1.62 -20.33 3.14
CA ASP A 293 -2.04 -21.68 2.72
C ASP A 293 -2.63 -22.47 3.89
N VAL A 294 -1.96 -22.46 5.05
CA VAL A 294 -2.39 -23.14 6.27
C VAL A 294 -2.29 -22.21 7.46
N VAL A 295 -3.39 -22.05 8.18
CA VAL A 295 -3.47 -21.27 9.41
C VAL A 295 -3.80 -22.20 10.59
N VAL A 296 -2.95 -22.22 11.60
CA VAL A 296 -3.19 -22.88 12.88
C VAL A 296 -3.41 -21.83 13.95
N ALA A 297 -4.59 -21.80 14.55
CA ALA A 297 -4.94 -20.84 15.58
C ALA A 297 -5.00 -21.49 16.97
N VAL A 298 -4.40 -20.81 17.95
CA VAL A 298 -4.43 -21.19 19.36
C VAL A 298 -5.05 -20.07 20.17
N ASN A 299 -6.18 -20.35 20.84
CA ASN A 299 -6.83 -19.40 21.72
C ASN A 299 -7.54 -20.12 22.87
N THR A 300 -7.61 -19.51 24.03
CA THR A 300 -8.35 -20.06 25.19
C THR A 300 -9.86 -19.91 25.06
N ASP A 301 -10.32 -18.90 24.30
CA ASP A 301 -11.72 -18.66 24.04
C ASP A 301 -12.18 -19.47 22.83
N PRO A 302 -13.06 -20.48 22.99
CA PRO A 302 -13.58 -21.29 21.89
C PRO A 302 -14.39 -20.50 20.86
N GLU A 303 -14.92 -19.32 21.24
CA GLU A 303 -15.71 -18.45 20.38
C GLU A 303 -14.87 -17.35 19.72
N ALA A 304 -13.54 -17.37 19.88
CA ALA A 304 -12.65 -16.38 19.28
C ALA A 304 -12.81 -16.35 17.76
N ALA A 305 -13.00 -15.14 17.19
CA ALA A 305 -13.25 -14.97 15.76
C ALA A 305 -12.15 -15.55 14.87
N ILE A 306 -10.92 -15.70 15.38
CA ILE A 306 -9.78 -16.29 14.64
C ILE A 306 -10.10 -17.70 14.13
N PHE A 307 -10.94 -18.47 14.84
CA PHE A 307 -11.31 -19.81 14.45
C PHE A 307 -12.15 -19.86 13.17
N ASN A 308 -12.77 -18.75 12.76
CA ASN A 308 -13.45 -18.66 11.46
C ASN A 308 -12.47 -18.49 10.27
N TYR A 309 -11.19 -18.28 10.55
CA TYR A 309 -10.16 -17.98 9.56
C TYR A 309 -8.96 -18.93 9.64
N CYS A 310 -9.08 -20.02 10.38
CA CYS A 310 -8.02 -21.01 10.51
C CYS A 310 -8.36 -22.33 9.81
N THR A 311 -7.31 -23.04 9.39
CA THR A 311 -7.40 -24.41 8.89
C THR A 311 -7.54 -25.39 10.06
N TYR A 312 -6.80 -25.12 11.16
CA TYR A 312 -6.84 -25.90 12.39
C TYR A 312 -6.96 -24.99 13.61
N GLY A 313 -7.90 -25.28 14.48
CA GLY A 313 -8.10 -24.57 15.74
C GLY A 313 -7.72 -25.41 16.94
N ILE A 314 -7.02 -24.83 17.89
CA ILE A 314 -6.66 -25.43 19.17
C ILE A 314 -7.21 -24.54 20.28
N VAL A 315 -8.17 -25.05 21.04
CA VAL A 315 -8.65 -24.37 22.24
C VAL A 315 -7.74 -24.73 23.41
N GLY A 316 -6.92 -23.79 23.86
CA GLY A 316 -5.93 -24.03 24.91
C GLY A 316 -5.05 -22.83 25.20
N ASP A 317 -4.22 -22.96 26.24
CA ASP A 317 -3.23 -21.94 26.61
C ASP A 317 -2.12 -21.88 25.56
N MET A 318 -1.82 -20.66 25.11
CA MET A 318 -0.84 -20.43 24.04
C MET A 318 0.58 -20.84 24.45
N ASP A 319 0.95 -20.66 25.72
CA ASP A 319 2.27 -21.01 26.24
C ASP A 319 2.43 -22.54 26.34
N GLU A 320 1.40 -23.26 26.83
CA GLU A 320 1.40 -24.71 26.93
C GLU A 320 1.47 -25.38 25.55
N VAL A 321 0.70 -24.88 24.58
CA VAL A 321 0.72 -25.41 23.22
C VAL A 321 2.08 -25.14 22.55
N CYS A 322 2.67 -23.94 22.73
CA CYS A 322 3.99 -23.63 22.21
C CYS A 322 5.06 -24.57 22.76
N GLU A 323 5.08 -24.81 24.08
CA GLU A 323 6.05 -25.73 24.71
C GLU A 323 5.84 -27.18 24.24
N ALA A 324 4.60 -27.63 24.09
CA ALA A 324 4.30 -28.96 23.55
C ALA A 324 4.78 -29.13 22.10
N MET A 325 4.66 -28.09 21.26
CA MET A 325 5.21 -28.08 19.90
C MET A 325 6.73 -28.15 19.92
N LEU A 326 7.39 -27.34 20.75
CA LEU A 326 8.84 -27.35 20.89
C LEU A 326 9.36 -28.74 21.33
N ALA A 327 8.72 -29.36 22.31
CA ALA A 327 9.09 -30.70 22.78
C ALA A 327 9.01 -31.76 21.67
N LYS A 328 7.97 -31.68 20.79
CA LYS A 328 7.83 -32.60 19.65
C LYS A 328 8.86 -32.36 18.54
N LEU A 329 9.33 -31.13 18.39
CA LEU A 329 10.38 -30.77 17.43
C LEU A 329 11.79 -31.11 17.92
N GLY A 330 11.93 -31.73 19.09
CA GLY A 330 13.22 -32.20 19.62
C GLY A 330 14.04 -31.05 20.20
N ALA A 331 13.38 -30.10 20.84
CA ALA A 331 14.03 -28.95 21.48
C ALA A 331 14.45 -29.24 22.91
#